data_267f4eb5ba9b431f16ea6209c91899ab
#
_entry.id   267f4eb5ba9b431f16ea6209c91899ab
#
_cell.length_a   1.000
_cell.length_b   1.000
_cell.length_c   1.000
_cell.angle_alpha   90.00
_cell.angle_beta   90.00
_cell.angle_gamma   90.00
#
_symmetry.space_group_name_H-M   'P 1'
#
loop_
_entity.id
_entity.type
_entity.pdbx_description
1 polymer ?
#
loop_
_entity_poly.entity_id
_entity_poly.type
_entity_poly.pdbx_seq_one_letter_code
_entity_poly.pdbx_strand_id
1 'polypeptide(L)'
;MYIKKLHIENYKLFENLTIKFNEELNIFVGNNDSGKSTLLEVISILTTGKVNGYAFDRNLKASFFNVGAKHRYLDSIKKGEFEIPPSIILEAYFEGMDAKYSGTNNTLSENISGISVQVSLDEDNDKIYKELLKDNKLTDIPVELYSVKTKYFSGEKVYYKKFPVNSFFVDTTRK
;
A
#
# COMPACT_ATOMS: atom_id res chain seq x y z
N MET A 1 4.89 -20.98 7.52
CA MET A 1 4.59 -19.84 6.61
C MET A 1 4.67 -18.54 7.39
N TYR A 2 5.46 -17.59 6.91
CA TYR A 2 5.64 -16.28 7.55
C TYR A 2 5.92 -15.19 6.49
N ILE A 3 5.77 -13.93 6.88
CA ILE A 3 6.16 -12.79 6.04
C ILE A 3 7.69 -12.70 6.08
N LYS A 4 8.34 -12.98 4.96
CA LYS A 4 9.81 -12.88 4.81
C LYS A 4 10.27 -11.44 4.62
N LYS A 5 9.44 -10.64 3.91
CA LYS A 5 9.77 -9.27 3.54
C LYS A 5 8.49 -8.45 3.35
N LEU A 6 8.55 -7.16 3.70
CA LEU A 6 7.60 -6.13 3.26
C LEU A 6 8.31 -5.13 2.38
N HIS A 7 7.61 -4.67 1.34
CA HIS A 7 7.99 -3.53 0.54
C HIS A 7 6.85 -2.51 0.54
N ILE A 8 7.18 -1.25 0.77
CA ILE A 8 6.22 -0.16 0.95
C ILE A 8 6.70 1.04 0.16
N GLU A 9 5.84 1.58 -0.73
CA GLU A 9 6.08 2.83 -1.44
C GLU A 9 4.96 3.83 -1.18
N ASN A 10 5.34 5.05 -0.91
CA ASN A 10 4.48 6.24 -0.76
C ASN A 10 3.33 6.08 0.24
N TYR A 11 3.50 5.30 1.30
CA TYR A 11 2.48 5.13 2.34
C TYR A 11 2.87 5.84 3.63
N LYS A 12 2.12 6.86 4.01
CA LYS A 12 2.31 7.67 5.23
C LYS A 12 3.76 8.14 5.40
N LEU A 13 4.47 7.65 6.44
CA LEU A 13 5.86 8.00 6.71
C LEU A 13 6.85 7.39 5.71
N PHE A 14 6.47 6.33 5.04
CA PHE A 14 7.38 5.57 4.19
C PHE A 14 7.26 5.99 2.73
N GLU A 15 8.29 6.62 2.22
CA GLU A 15 8.39 6.93 0.80
C GLU A 15 8.85 5.70 0.01
N ASN A 16 9.90 5.01 0.49
CA ASN A 16 10.34 3.72 -0.02
C ASN A 16 11.03 2.96 1.10
N LEU A 17 10.48 1.82 1.46
CA LEU A 17 10.99 1.00 2.55
C LEU A 17 10.89 -0.48 2.20
N THR A 18 11.99 -1.21 2.38
CA THR A 18 12.00 -2.68 2.34
C THR A 18 12.53 -3.22 3.65
N ILE A 19 11.72 -4.04 4.33
CA ILE A 19 12.09 -4.68 5.61
C ILE A 19 12.08 -6.20 5.45
N LYS A 20 13.11 -6.85 5.98
CA LYS A 20 13.18 -8.31 6.12
C LYS A 20 12.75 -8.71 7.53
N PHE A 21 12.05 -9.84 7.63
CA PHE A 21 11.56 -10.40 8.88
C PHE A 21 12.24 -11.73 9.19
N ASN A 22 12.33 -12.05 10.48
CA ASN A 22 12.67 -13.36 10.97
C ASN A 22 11.41 -14.24 11.02
N GLU A 23 11.61 -15.56 11.01
CA GLU A 23 10.51 -16.53 10.99
C GLU A 23 9.62 -16.47 12.24
N GLU A 24 10.23 -16.40 13.42
CA GLU A 24 9.52 -16.58 14.70
C GLU A 24 9.07 -15.25 15.31
N LEU A 25 10.01 -14.36 15.65
CA LEU A 25 9.76 -13.15 16.40
C LEU A 25 10.43 -11.94 15.77
N ASN A 26 9.65 -10.86 15.60
CA ASN A 26 10.16 -9.57 15.16
C ASN A 26 9.72 -8.50 16.14
N ILE A 27 10.67 -7.76 16.69
CA ILE A 27 10.44 -6.70 17.69
C ILE A 27 10.80 -5.36 17.05
N PHE A 28 9.82 -4.45 16.98
CA PHE A 28 10.03 -3.09 16.52
C PHE A 28 10.13 -2.13 17.71
N VAL A 29 11.29 -1.54 17.89
CA VAL A 29 11.55 -0.53 18.92
C VAL A 29 11.82 0.82 18.27
N GLY A 30 11.39 1.90 18.91
CA GLY A 30 11.59 3.25 18.42
C GLY A 30 10.65 4.24 19.12
N ASN A 31 10.85 5.53 18.89
CA ASN A 31 10.01 6.60 19.41
C ASN A 31 8.58 6.52 18.84
N ASN A 32 7.64 7.26 19.44
CA ASN A 32 6.22 7.17 19.06
C ASN A 32 5.95 7.41 17.58
N ASP A 33 6.71 8.27 16.90
CA ASP A 33 6.53 8.61 15.50
C ASP A 33 7.44 7.84 14.53
N SER A 34 8.03 6.72 14.97
CA SER A 34 9.01 5.94 14.17
C SER A 34 8.37 4.99 13.14
N GLY A 35 7.05 5.02 12.96
CA GLY A 35 6.35 4.22 11.94
C GLY A 35 5.96 2.81 12.36
N LYS A 36 6.16 2.40 13.63
CA LYS A 36 5.77 1.06 14.13
C LYS A 36 4.30 0.75 13.86
N SER A 37 3.40 1.66 14.23
CA SER A 37 1.95 1.51 13.99
C SER A 37 1.62 1.46 12.50
N THR A 38 2.36 2.22 11.68
CA THR A 38 2.21 2.20 10.23
C THR A 38 2.60 0.85 9.63
N LEU A 39 3.66 0.21 10.13
CA LEU A 39 4.04 -1.15 9.69
C LEU A 39 2.96 -2.18 10.04
N LEU A 40 2.42 -2.14 11.25
CA LEU A 40 1.34 -3.04 11.65
C LEU A 40 0.07 -2.80 10.84
N GLU A 41 -0.23 -1.55 10.51
CA GLU A 41 -1.34 -1.18 9.64
C GLU A 41 -1.15 -1.74 8.21
N VAL A 42 0.07 -1.65 7.64
CA VAL A 42 0.39 -2.24 6.33
C VAL A 42 0.21 -3.76 6.35
N ILE A 43 0.66 -4.44 7.40
CA ILE A 43 0.45 -5.89 7.56
C ILE A 43 -1.06 -6.20 7.60
N SER A 44 -1.84 -5.42 8.34
CA SER A 44 -3.30 -5.57 8.40
C SER A 44 -3.96 -5.38 7.03
N ILE A 45 -3.58 -4.35 6.28
CA ILE A 45 -4.09 -4.11 4.92
C ILE A 45 -3.79 -5.31 4.02
N LEU A 46 -2.54 -5.79 4.01
CA LEU A 46 -2.10 -6.89 3.16
C LEU A 46 -2.77 -8.23 3.51
N THR A 47 -3.05 -8.49 4.79
CA THR A 47 -3.57 -9.80 5.23
C THR A 47 -5.09 -9.84 5.40
N THR A 48 -5.74 -8.70 5.60
CA THR A 48 -7.18 -8.61 5.89
C THR A 48 -7.95 -7.69 4.94
N GLY A 49 -7.27 -6.86 4.16
CA GLY A 49 -7.88 -5.79 3.35
C GLY A 49 -8.45 -4.63 4.18
N LYS A 50 -8.06 -4.52 5.45
CA LYS A 50 -8.65 -3.54 6.37
C LYS A 50 -7.59 -2.66 7.02
N VAL A 51 -8.00 -1.43 7.30
CA VAL A 51 -7.28 -0.45 8.10
C VAL A 51 -8.20 0.05 9.22
N ASN A 52 -7.77 -0.05 10.47
CA ASN A 52 -8.58 0.34 11.65
C ASN A 52 -10.00 -0.25 11.65
N GLY A 53 -10.16 -1.50 11.16
CA GLY A 53 -11.44 -2.20 11.08
C GLY A 53 -12.29 -1.89 9.84
N TYR A 54 -11.92 -0.90 9.04
CA TYR A 54 -12.65 -0.51 7.82
C TYR A 54 -11.98 -1.07 6.57
N ALA A 55 -12.77 -1.43 5.56
CA ALA A 55 -12.26 -1.87 4.27
C ALA A 55 -11.39 -0.78 3.62
N PHE A 56 -10.14 -1.12 3.28
CA PHE A 56 -9.15 -0.16 2.82
C PHE A 56 -9.55 0.49 1.49
N ASP A 57 -10.09 -0.30 0.55
CA ASP A 57 -10.55 0.14 -0.77
C ASP A 57 -11.69 1.16 -0.72
N ARG A 58 -12.52 1.11 0.34
CA ARG A 58 -13.68 2.01 0.53
C ARG A 58 -13.39 3.21 1.41
N ASN A 59 -12.24 3.26 2.03
CA ASN A 59 -11.85 4.31 2.98
C ASN A 59 -10.51 4.96 2.60
N LEU A 60 -10.20 5.02 1.31
CA LEU A 60 -9.00 5.66 0.81
C LEU A 60 -9.01 7.14 1.18
N LYS A 61 -7.85 7.64 1.64
CA LYS A 61 -7.67 9.04 2.07
C LYS A 61 -6.38 9.61 1.50
N ALA A 62 -6.39 10.89 1.14
CA ALA A 62 -5.18 11.61 0.72
C ALA A 62 -4.07 11.60 1.78
N SER A 63 -4.43 11.48 3.08
CA SER A 63 -3.49 11.36 4.19
C SER A 63 -2.76 10.01 4.25
N PHE A 64 -3.15 9.02 3.45
CA PHE A 64 -2.42 7.76 3.33
C PHE A 64 -1.20 7.89 2.42
N PHE A 65 -1.18 8.88 1.53
CA PHE A 65 -0.03 9.12 0.66
C PHE A 65 1.11 9.79 1.44
N ASN A 66 2.34 9.41 1.10
CA ASN A 66 3.53 10.04 1.68
C ASN A 66 3.54 11.55 1.42
N VAL A 67 3.83 12.33 2.46
CA VAL A 67 3.78 13.80 2.40
C VAL A 67 4.77 14.36 1.38
N GLY A 68 5.99 13.81 1.31
CA GLY A 68 7.02 14.23 0.37
C GLY A 68 6.61 13.97 -1.08
N ALA A 69 6.13 12.77 -1.40
CA ALA A 69 5.64 12.41 -2.72
C ALA A 69 4.46 13.30 -3.15
N LYS A 70 3.53 13.55 -2.22
CA LYS A 70 2.38 14.44 -2.46
C LYS A 70 2.81 15.88 -2.74
N HIS A 71 3.73 16.44 -1.96
CA HIS A 71 4.22 17.81 -2.16
C HIS A 71 4.92 17.95 -3.51
N ARG A 72 5.82 17.04 -3.88
CA ARG A 72 6.50 17.08 -5.19
C ARG A 72 5.49 17.08 -6.33
N TYR A 73 4.51 16.19 -6.26
CA TYR A 73 3.46 16.10 -7.26
C TYR A 73 2.64 17.40 -7.39
N LEU A 74 2.15 17.96 -6.27
CA LEU A 74 1.36 19.19 -6.29
C LEU A 74 2.17 20.41 -6.75
N ASP A 75 3.47 20.46 -6.41
CA ASP A 75 4.36 21.52 -6.86
C ASP A 75 4.67 21.42 -8.36
N SER A 76 4.79 20.19 -8.91
CA SER A 76 4.95 20.00 -10.36
C SER A 76 3.72 20.51 -11.14
N ILE A 77 2.53 20.23 -10.64
CA ILE A 77 1.28 20.73 -11.25
C ILE A 77 1.26 22.27 -11.27
N LYS A 78 1.60 22.92 -10.16
CA LYS A 78 1.66 24.38 -10.08
C LYS A 78 2.64 25.00 -11.08
N LYS A 79 3.72 24.27 -11.40
CA LYS A 79 4.73 24.69 -12.38
C LYS A 79 4.32 24.38 -13.82
N GLY A 80 3.21 23.68 -14.03
CA GLY A 80 2.78 23.21 -15.36
C GLY A 80 3.59 22.00 -15.85
N GLU A 81 4.33 21.32 -14.96
CA GLU A 81 5.05 20.09 -15.23
C GLU A 81 4.07 18.93 -14.93
N PHE A 82 3.81 18.09 -15.92
CA PHE A 82 2.87 16.96 -15.75
C PHE A 82 3.61 15.73 -15.25
N GLU A 83 3.78 15.61 -13.95
CA GLU A 83 4.26 14.36 -13.34
C GLU A 83 3.15 13.33 -13.23
N ILE A 84 3.55 12.05 -13.19
CA ILE A 84 2.63 10.94 -12.95
C ILE A 84 2.07 11.07 -11.52
N PRO A 85 0.75 10.98 -11.33
CA PRO A 85 0.15 11.00 -10.00
C PRO A 85 0.76 9.93 -9.09
N PRO A 86 1.07 10.25 -7.82
CA PRO A 86 1.70 9.29 -6.93
C PRO A 86 0.80 8.08 -6.71
N SER A 87 1.40 6.90 -6.68
CA SER A 87 0.75 5.64 -6.32
C SER A 87 1.28 5.14 -4.98
N ILE A 88 0.47 4.33 -4.27
CA ILE A 88 0.91 3.57 -3.11
C ILE A 88 1.11 2.13 -3.55
N ILE A 89 2.23 1.51 -3.14
CA ILE A 89 2.49 0.09 -3.32
C ILE A 89 2.78 -0.53 -1.96
N LEU A 90 2.02 -1.56 -1.61
CA LEU A 90 2.24 -2.36 -0.40
C LEU A 90 2.38 -3.82 -0.84
N GLU A 91 3.49 -4.46 -0.46
CA GLU A 91 3.77 -5.84 -0.85
C GLU A 91 4.25 -6.67 0.34
N ALA A 92 3.74 -7.89 0.46
CA ALA A 92 4.25 -8.89 1.38
C ALA A 92 4.74 -10.11 0.62
N TYR A 93 5.98 -10.47 0.88
CA TYR A 93 6.70 -11.63 0.34
C TYR A 93 6.69 -12.72 1.41
N PHE A 94 6.18 -13.90 1.07
CA PHE A 94 5.98 -14.98 2.02
C PHE A 94 6.96 -16.16 1.79
N GLU A 95 7.44 -16.70 2.87
CA GLU A 95 8.11 -18.01 2.86
C GLU A 95 7.13 -19.08 3.32
N GLY A 96 7.11 -20.24 2.64
CA GLY A 96 6.23 -21.35 2.97
C GLY A 96 4.76 -21.18 2.57
N MET A 97 4.43 -20.20 1.75
CA MET A 97 3.10 -20.05 1.13
C MET A 97 3.02 -20.95 -0.12
N ASP A 98 1.81 -21.43 -0.45
CA ASP A 98 1.56 -22.28 -1.63
C ASP A 98 2.11 -21.64 -2.92
N ALA A 99 2.81 -22.44 -3.72
CA ALA A 99 3.47 -22.01 -4.96
C ALA A 99 2.50 -21.46 -6.01
N LYS A 100 1.21 -21.78 -5.95
CA LYS A 100 0.19 -21.21 -6.84
C LYS A 100 0.05 -19.69 -6.73
N TYR A 101 0.49 -19.09 -5.62
CA TYR A 101 0.52 -17.65 -5.39
C TYR A 101 1.85 -16.99 -5.79
N SER A 102 2.80 -17.80 -6.28
CA SER A 102 4.13 -17.34 -6.69
C SER A 102 4.09 -16.69 -8.07
N GLY A 103 4.94 -15.69 -8.23
CA GLY A 103 5.14 -15.01 -9.50
C GLY A 103 6.09 -13.82 -9.34
N THR A 104 6.33 -13.15 -10.45
CA THR A 104 7.22 -11.98 -10.54
C THR A 104 6.46 -10.65 -10.60
N ASN A 105 5.11 -10.66 -10.40
CA ASN A 105 4.30 -9.44 -10.39
C ASN A 105 4.46 -8.70 -9.06
N ASN A 106 5.68 -8.26 -8.78
CA ASN A 106 6.06 -7.48 -7.62
C ASN A 106 7.20 -6.50 -7.96
N THR A 107 7.37 -5.48 -7.15
CA THR A 107 8.36 -4.39 -7.38
C THR A 107 9.80 -4.90 -7.45
N LEU A 108 10.14 -5.93 -6.68
CA LEU A 108 11.51 -6.47 -6.64
C LEU A 108 11.77 -7.52 -7.71
N SER A 109 10.80 -7.86 -8.55
CA SER A 109 10.87 -8.88 -9.62
C SER A 109 11.35 -10.26 -9.11
N GLU A 110 11.06 -10.58 -7.84
CA GLU A 110 11.41 -11.86 -7.23
C GLU A 110 10.33 -12.91 -7.55
N ASN A 111 10.74 -14.10 -7.96
CA ASN A 111 9.81 -15.23 -8.16
C ASN A 111 9.53 -15.92 -6.83
N ILE A 112 8.53 -15.45 -6.12
CA ILE A 112 8.15 -15.88 -4.78
C ILE A 112 6.64 -15.73 -4.58
N SER A 113 6.08 -16.43 -3.60
CA SER A 113 4.68 -16.25 -3.21
C SER A 113 4.49 -14.93 -2.45
N GLY A 114 3.46 -14.19 -2.82
CA GLY A 114 3.21 -12.90 -2.19
C GLY A 114 1.91 -12.25 -2.62
N ILE A 115 1.68 -11.08 -2.05
CA ILE A 115 0.52 -10.22 -2.31
C ILE A 115 0.96 -8.79 -2.53
N SER A 116 0.33 -8.12 -3.49
CA SER A 116 0.49 -6.69 -3.76
C SER A 116 -0.85 -5.97 -3.64
N VAL A 117 -0.85 -4.85 -2.94
CA VAL A 117 -1.93 -3.86 -2.92
C VAL A 117 -1.40 -2.59 -3.56
N GLN A 118 -1.97 -2.22 -4.69
CA GLN A 118 -1.63 -1.02 -5.43
C GLN A 118 -2.80 -0.03 -5.41
N VAL A 119 -2.50 1.21 -5.02
CA VAL A 119 -3.43 2.35 -5.08
C VAL A 119 -2.91 3.31 -6.14
N SER A 120 -3.66 3.49 -7.20
CA SER A 120 -3.26 4.36 -8.32
C SER A 120 -4.48 5.05 -8.94
N LEU A 121 -4.23 6.12 -9.67
CA LEU A 121 -5.26 6.74 -10.50
C LEU A 121 -5.91 5.67 -11.39
N ASP A 122 -7.24 5.62 -11.41
CA ASP A 122 -7.97 4.68 -12.25
C ASP A 122 -7.95 5.16 -13.71
N GLU A 123 -7.60 4.26 -14.62
CA GLU A 123 -7.53 4.57 -16.05
C GLU A 123 -8.87 5.05 -16.61
N ASP A 124 -9.98 4.56 -16.07
CA ASP A 124 -11.32 4.99 -16.46
C ASP A 124 -11.60 6.46 -16.08
N ASN A 125 -10.87 7.00 -15.11
CA ASN A 125 -10.99 8.38 -14.64
C ASN A 125 -9.98 9.36 -15.29
N ASP A 126 -9.16 8.91 -16.24
CA ASP A 126 -8.11 9.73 -16.87
C ASP A 126 -8.67 11.03 -17.49
N LYS A 127 -9.85 10.96 -18.12
CA LYS A 127 -10.50 12.12 -18.72
C LYS A 127 -10.89 13.16 -17.67
N ILE A 128 -11.52 12.73 -16.57
CA ILE A 128 -11.94 13.61 -15.46
C ILE A 128 -10.70 14.23 -14.82
N TYR A 129 -9.66 13.41 -14.60
CA TYR A 129 -8.40 13.87 -14.04
C TYR A 129 -7.75 14.97 -14.90
N LYS A 130 -7.70 14.80 -16.23
CA LYS A 130 -7.16 15.80 -17.15
C LYS A 130 -7.98 17.12 -17.14
N GLU A 131 -9.28 17.05 -16.94
CA GLU A 131 -10.13 18.24 -16.77
C GLU A 131 -9.79 19.00 -15.49
N LEU A 132 -9.62 18.28 -14.36
CA LEU A 132 -9.21 18.89 -13.08
C LEU A 132 -7.84 19.58 -13.17
N LEU A 133 -6.89 18.99 -13.92
CA LEU A 133 -5.58 19.61 -14.16
C LEU A 133 -5.69 20.92 -14.94
N LYS A 134 -6.49 20.95 -16.00
CA LYS A 134 -6.69 22.17 -16.84
C LYS A 134 -7.31 23.32 -16.04
N ASP A 135 -8.23 23.00 -15.15
CA ASP A 135 -8.93 23.98 -14.32
C ASP A 135 -8.09 24.46 -13.12
N ASN A 136 -6.89 23.91 -12.95
CA ASN A 136 -5.99 24.18 -11.81
C ASN A 136 -6.67 24.00 -10.43
N LYS A 137 -7.60 23.04 -10.33
CA LYS A 137 -8.43 22.80 -9.13
C LYS A 137 -7.84 21.78 -8.16
N LEU A 138 -6.70 21.16 -8.49
CA LEU A 138 -6.09 20.15 -7.63
C LEU A 138 -5.34 20.82 -6.47
N THR A 139 -5.88 20.65 -5.26
CA THR A 139 -5.26 21.11 -4.01
C THR A 139 -4.70 19.95 -3.17
N ASP A 140 -5.10 18.72 -3.47
CA ASP A 140 -4.64 17.48 -2.84
C ASP A 140 -4.76 16.30 -3.83
N ILE A 141 -4.38 15.09 -3.42
CA ILE A 141 -4.58 13.88 -4.21
C ILE A 141 -6.09 13.62 -4.37
N PRO A 142 -6.60 13.54 -5.62
CA PRO A 142 -8.02 13.30 -5.88
C PRO A 142 -8.34 11.80 -5.68
N VAL A 143 -8.38 11.36 -4.43
CA VAL A 143 -8.52 9.92 -4.06
C VAL A 143 -9.80 9.29 -4.58
N GLU A 144 -10.83 10.06 -4.85
CA GLU A 144 -12.08 9.63 -5.49
C GLU A 144 -11.90 9.14 -6.92
N LEU A 145 -10.79 9.51 -7.57
CA LEU A 145 -10.43 9.05 -8.91
C LEU A 145 -9.48 7.84 -8.88
N TYR A 146 -9.08 7.40 -7.69
CA TYR A 146 -8.14 6.29 -7.51
C TYR A 146 -8.86 4.96 -7.31
N SER A 147 -8.21 3.88 -7.70
CA SER A 147 -8.65 2.52 -7.44
C SER A 147 -7.62 1.74 -6.62
N VAL A 148 -8.12 0.75 -5.89
CA VAL A 148 -7.28 -0.20 -5.13
C VAL A 148 -7.32 -1.55 -5.84
N LYS A 149 -6.17 -1.99 -6.34
CA LYS A 149 -6.00 -3.30 -6.99
C LYS A 149 -5.21 -4.21 -6.06
N THR A 150 -5.80 -5.37 -5.71
CA THR A 150 -5.13 -6.37 -4.86
C THR A 150 -4.99 -7.66 -5.63
N LYS A 151 -3.75 -8.15 -5.76
CA LYS A 151 -3.39 -9.36 -6.48
C LYS A 151 -2.31 -10.15 -5.76
N TYR A 152 -2.33 -11.47 -5.94
CA TYR A 152 -1.16 -12.29 -5.67
C TYR A 152 -0.05 -12.01 -6.69
N PHE A 153 1.19 -12.35 -6.35
CA PHE A 153 2.31 -12.22 -7.29
C PHE A 153 2.16 -13.11 -8.53
N SER A 154 1.34 -14.17 -8.46
CA SER A 154 0.89 -14.94 -9.62
C SER A 154 0.01 -14.15 -10.59
N GLY A 155 -0.51 -12.99 -10.19
CA GLY A 155 -1.47 -12.17 -10.95
C GLY A 155 -2.95 -12.46 -10.62
N GLU A 156 -3.24 -13.52 -9.86
CA GLU A 156 -4.60 -13.83 -9.44
C GLU A 156 -5.16 -12.81 -8.44
N LYS A 157 -6.47 -12.58 -8.52
CA LYS A 157 -7.18 -11.69 -7.60
C LYS A 157 -7.23 -12.27 -6.19
N VAL A 158 -7.00 -11.44 -5.19
CA VAL A 158 -7.11 -11.82 -3.77
C VAL A 158 -8.55 -11.77 -3.30
N TYR A 159 -8.96 -12.83 -2.61
CA TYR A 159 -10.21 -12.90 -1.86
C TYR A 159 -9.88 -13.08 -0.39
N TYR A 160 -9.95 -12.03 0.41
CA TYR A 160 -9.53 -12.05 1.82
C TYR A 160 -10.24 -13.11 2.69
N LYS A 161 -11.47 -13.49 2.36
CA LYS A 161 -12.17 -14.59 3.03
C LYS A 161 -11.48 -15.96 2.87
N LYS A 162 -10.65 -16.10 1.83
CA LYS A 162 -9.90 -17.33 1.50
C LYS A 162 -8.39 -17.10 1.62
N PHE A 163 -7.97 -15.99 2.23
CA PHE A 163 -6.55 -15.68 2.38
C PHE A 163 -5.91 -16.68 3.34
N PRO A 164 -4.76 -17.28 2.98
CA PRO A 164 -4.20 -18.40 3.74
C PRO A 164 -3.53 -18.00 5.06
N VAL A 165 -3.44 -16.70 5.35
CA VAL A 165 -2.86 -16.15 6.57
C VAL A 165 -3.94 -15.50 7.42
N ASN A 166 -4.05 -15.91 8.67
CA ASN A 166 -4.85 -15.21 9.66
C ASN A 166 -3.95 -14.25 10.43
N SER A 167 -4.32 -12.99 10.46
CA SER A 167 -3.64 -11.98 11.29
C SER A 167 -4.60 -11.41 12.32
N PHE A 168 -4.09 -11.21 13.54
CA PHE A 168 -4.82 -10.57 14.62
C PHE A 168 -4.00 -9.40 15.16
N PHE A 169 -4.63 -8.25 15.27
CA PHE A 169 -4.05 -7.11 15.94
C PHE A 169 -4.49 -7.10 17.40
N VAL A 170 -3.54 -7.20 18.32
CA VAL A 170 -3.80 -7.10 19.77
C VAL A 170 -3.28 -5.76 20.24
N ASP A 171 -4.20 -4.84 20.52
CA ASP A 171 -3.87 -3.54 21.12
C ASP A 171 -4.00 -3.63 22.64
N THR A 172 -2.87 -3.66 23.34
CA THR A 172 -2.81 -3.73 24.81
C THR A 172 -2.93 -2.35 25.48
N THR A 173 -3.01 -1.27 24.70
CA THR A 173 -3.10 0.11 25.23
C THR A 173 -4.54 0.57 25.45
N ARG A 174 -5.52 -0.10 24.89
CA ARG A 174 -6.94 0.17 25.13
C ARG A 174 -7.36 -0.52 26.43
N LYS A 175 -7.53 0.28 27.47
CA LYS A 175 -8.24 -0.10 28.72
C LYS A 175 -9.73 0.08 28.53
#